data_7569f4f5a00f5d1d41b13dad339cf418
#
_entry.id   7569f4f5a00f5d1d41b13dad339cf418
#
_cell.length_a   1.000
_cell.length_b   1.000
_cell.length_c   1.000
_cell.angle_alpha   90.00
_cell.angle_beta   90.00
_cell.angle_gamma   90.00
#
_symmetry.space_group_name_H-M   'P 1'
#
loop_
_entity.id
_entity.type
_entity.pdbx_description
1 polymer ?
#
loop_
_entity_poly.entity_id
_entity_poly.type
_entity_poly.pdbx_seq_one_letter_code
_entity_poly.pdbx_strand_id
1 'polypeptide(L)'
;KNAATSEEWPSYGLDYSETRFSKLSQISTDNVARLGLAWTYDLGSTRGVEATPLVVDGIMYVTASWSVVHAINVRTGKQLWTFDPQVPRSAGGKGCCDVVNRGVAVYEGKVFVGAFDGRLIALDAASGAKLWEEDTRLSPDSPATITGAPRVYKGKVILGHGGAEL
;
A
#
# COMPACT_ATOMS: atom_id res chain seq x y z
N LYS A 1 15.43 -7.61 0.71
CA LYS A 1 15.22 -9.00 1.21
C LYS A 1 14.80 -9.88 0.05
N ASN A 2 15.22 -11.15 0.07
CA ASN A 2 14.79 -12.13 -0.93
C ASN A 2 13.41 -12.68 -0.52
N ALA A 3 12.35 -12.28 -1.23
CA ALA A 3 10.99 -12.73 -0.97
C ALA A 3 10.86 -14.27 -0.98
N ALA A 4 11.69 -14.97 -1.78
CA ALA A 4 11.65 -16.42 -1.86
C ALA A 4 12.08 -17.16 -0.57
N THR A 5 12.79 -16.48 0.33
CA THR A 5 13.26 -17.01 1.63
C THR A 5 12.69 -16.27 2.82
N SER A 6 11.86 -15.24 2.58
CA SER A 6 11.26 -14.41 3.64
C SER A 6 10.01 -15.07 4.21
N GLU A 7 9.83 -14.95 5.52
CA GLU A 7 8.57 -15.25 6.21
C GLU A 7 7.58 -14.07 6.16
N GLU A 8 7.95 -13.00 5.46
CA GLU A 8 7.20 -11.75 5.33
C GLU A 8 6.54 -11.65 3.95
N TRP A 9 5.75 -10.61 3.75
CA TRP A 9 5.06 -10.30 2.48
C TRP A 9 5.54 -8.97 1.91
N PRO A 10 6.78 -8.92 1.31
CA PRO A 10 7.46 -7.66 0.99
C PRO A 10 6.98 -6.99 -0.30
N SER A 11 6.16 -7.64 -1.11
CA SER A 11 5.60 -7.08 -2.34
C SER A 11 4.19 -7.58 -2.59
N TYR A 12 3.47 -6.92 -3.49
CA TYR A 12 2.05 -7.17 -3.78
C TYR A 12 1.73 -8.65 -4.03
N GLY A 13 2.49 -9.33 -4.86
CA GLY A 13 2.33 -10.77 -5.15
C GLY A 13 3.34 -11.66 -4.44
N LEU A 14 3.93 -11.22 -3.34
CA LEU A 14 5.00 -11.84 -2.56
C LEU A 14 6.37 -11.66 -3.20
N ASP A 15 6.54 -12.02 -4.46
CA ASP A 15 7.77 -11.91 -5.24
C ASP A 15 7.49 -11.29 -6.62
N TYR A 16 8.54 -11.11 -7.43
CA TYR A 16 8.40 -10.55 -8.78
C TYR A 16 7.72 -11.50 -9.78
N SER A 17 7.59 -12.79 -9.45
CA SER A 17 6.83 -13.77 -10.24
C SER A 17 5.36 -13.78 -9.88
N GLU A 18 4.94 -12.94 -8.90
CA GLU A 18 3.55 -12.84 -8.42
C GLU A 18 2.99 -14.20 -7.99
N THR A 19 3.82 -15.03 -7.34
CA THR A 19 3.45 -16.41 -6.97
C THR A 19 2.31 -16.46 -5.97
N ARG A 20 2.18 -15.42 -5.10
CA ARG A 20 1.14 -15.31 -4.05
C ARG A 20 1.09 -16.53 -3.13
N PHE A 21 2.19 -17.24 -3.03
CA PHE A 21 2.30 -18.46 -2.26
C PHE A 21 3.27 -18.31 -1.10
N SER A 22 2.75 -18.28 0.13
CA SER A 22 3.57 -18.30 1.34
C SER A 22 4.14 -19.69 1.60
N LYS A 23 5.42 -19.74 1.98
CA LYS A 23 6.09 -20.97 2.43
C LYS A 23 5.89 -21.25 3.92
N LEU A 24 5.17 -20.39 4.63
CA LEU A 24 4.82 -20.61 6.03
C LEU A 24 3.97 -21.87 6.17
N SER A 25 4.31 -22.69 7.13
CA SER A 25 3.68 -24.00 7.36
C SER A 25 3.06 -24.17 8.76
N GLN A 26 3.01 -23.08 9.54
CA GLN A 26 2.43 -23.13 10.89
C GLN A 26 0.91 -23.34 10.88
N ILE A 27 0.25 -22.98 9.78
CA ILE A 27 -1.18 -23.22 9.58
C ILE A 27 -1.34 -24.37 8.59
N SER A 28 -2.12 -25.37 8.96
CA SER A 28 -2.40 -26.56 8.16
C SER A 28 -3.86 -26.97 8.28
N THR A 29 -4.29 -27.97 7.54
CA THR A 29 -5.62 -28.57 7.65
C THR A 29 -5.94 -29.08 9.07
N ASP A 30 -4.90 -29.49 9.82
CA ASP A 30 -5.07 -30.05 11.16
C ASP A 30 -5.31 -28.98 12.25
N ASN A 31 -4.98 -27.73 11.98
CA ASN A 31 -5.04 -26.67 12.97
C ASN A 31 -5.82 -25.41 12.55
N VAL A 32 -6.17 -25.28 11.26
CA VAL A 32 -6.86 -24.09 10.76
C VAL A 32 -8.19 -23.82 11.48
N ALA A 33 -8.91 -24.85 11.90
CA ALA A 33 -10.16 -24.71 12.64
C ALA A 33 -9.98 -24.11 14.05
N ARG A 34 -8.75 -24.04 14.55
CA ARG A 34 -8.42 -23.43 15.86
C ARG A 34 -7.91 -22.00 15.76
N LEU A 35 -7.88 -21.43 14.57
CA LEU A 35 -7.51 -20.02 14.40
C LEU A 35 -8.50 -19.12 15.12
N GLY A 36 -7.96 -18.13 15.83
CA GLY A 36 -8.71 -17.07 16.48
C GLY A 36 -8.20 -15.70 16.05
N LEU A 37 -9.01 -14.68 16.32
CA LEU A 37 -8.64 -13.30 16.06
C LEU A 37 -7.56 -12.86 17.05
N ALA A 38 -6.39 -12.44 16.52
CA ALA A 38 -5.28 -11.93 17.32
C ALA A 38 -5.48 -10.44 17.68
N TRP A 39 -5.86 -9.62 16.70
CA TRP A 39 -6.13 -8.20 16.85
C TRP A 39 -6.92 -7.67 15.66
N THR A 40 -7.48 -6.48 15.82
CA THR A 40 -8.12 -5.68 14.78
C THR A 40 -7.51 -4.30 14.74
N TYR A 41 -7.54 -3.67 13.58
CA TYR A 41 -7.15 -2.27 13.41
C TYR A 41 -8.18 -1.56 12.52
N ASP A 42 -8.70 -0.43 13.01
CA ASP A 42 -9.64 0.40 12.26
C ASP A 42 -8.86 1.39 11.38
N LEU A 43 -9.06 1.31 10.08
CA LEU A 43 -8.45 2.21 9.09
C LEU A 43 -9.14 3.58 9.01
N GLY A 44 -10.21 3.80 9.79
CA GLY A 44 -10.93 5.07 9.83
C GLY A 44 -11.66 5.41 8.53
N SER A 45 -11.96 4.42 7.70
CA SER A 45 -12.65 4.62 6.42
C SER A 45 -13.98 3.88 6.39
N THR A 46 -15.03 4.57 5.92
CA THR A 46 -16.34 3.96 5.60
C THR A 46 -16.48 3.62 4.12
N ARG A 47 -15.43 3.87 3.32
CA ARG A 47 -15.37 3.55 1.89
C ARG A 47 -14.64 2.24 1.64
N GLY A 48 -14.72 1.73 0.41
CA GLY A 48 -14.03 0.49 0.02
C GLY A 48 -12.52 0.53 0.29
N VAL A 49 -11.99 -0.54 0.84
CA VAL A 49 -10.56 -0.77 1.05
C VAL A 49 -10.13 -1.94 0.18
N GLU A 50 -9.22 -1.69 -0.76
CA GLU A 50 -8.77 -2.67 -1.76
C GLU A 50 -7.27 -2.97 -1.65
N ALA A 51 -6.62 -2.49 -0.58
CA ALA A 51 -5.18 -2.62 -0.42
C ALA A 51 -4.74 -4.06 -0.17
N THR A 52 -3.62 -4.45 -0.78
CA THR A 52 -2.85 -5.60 -0.33
C THR A 52 -1.85 -5.13 0.73
N PRO A 53 -1.98 -5.55 1.99
CA PRO A 53 -1.00 -5.20 3.02
C PRO A 53 0.37 -5.80 2.70
N LEU A 54 1.43 -5.02 2.89
CA LEU A 54 2.81 -5.52 2.84
C LEU A 54 3.35 -5.69 4.25
N VAL A 55 4.18 -6.70 4.46
CA VAL A 55 4.86 -6.92 5.73
C VAL A 55 6.36 -6.95 5.49
N VAL A 56 7.07 -6.00 6.10
CA VAL A 56 8.53 -5.85 6.01
C VAL A 56 9.07 -5.49 7.38
N ASP A 57 10.04 -6.25 7.87
CA ASP A 57 10.70 -6.02 9.17
C ASP A 57 9.71 -5.95 10.36
N GLY A 58 8.66 -6.77 10.32
CA GLY A 58 7.63 -6.82 11.35
C GLY A 58 6.66 -5.64 11.35
N ILE A 59 6.69 -4.81 10.32
CA ILE A 59 5.77 -3.69 10.11
C ILE A 59 4.84 -4.02 8.94
N MET A 60 3.55 -3.90 9.17
CA MET A 60 2.53 -3.97 8.12
C MET A 60 2.26 -2.56 7.59
N TYR A 61 2.39 -2.40 6.27
CA TYR A 61 2.00 -1.18 5.56
C TYR A 61 0.74 -1.45 4.76
N VAL A 62 -0.29 -0.64 4.99
CA VAL A 62 -1.58 -0.77 4.33
C VAL A 62 -2.14 0.61 3.99
N THR A 63 -2.87 0.71 2.89
CA THR A 63 -3.55 1.95 2.51
C THR A 63 -5.05 1.85 2.75
N ALA A 64 -5.63 2.95 3.19
CA ALA A 64 -7.06 3.20 3.22
C ALA A 64 -7.49 4.03 2.00
N SER A 65 -8.78 4.32 1.91
CA SER A 65 -9.34 5.27 0.94
C SER A 65 -8.64 6.63 1.05
N TRP A 66 -8.63 7.40 -0.03
CA TRP A 66 -7.91 8.70 -0.14
C TRP A 66 -6.40 8.56 -0.04
N SER A 67 -5.89 7.35 -0.27
CA SER A 67 -4.46 7.03 -0.23
C SER A 67 -3.79 7.27 1.13
N VAL A 68 -4.55 7.21 2.22
CA VAL A 68 -3.99 7.29 3.57
C VAL A 68 -3.17 6.03 3.83
N VAL A 69 -1.94 6.19 4.30
CA VAL A 69 -1.02 5.09 4.60
C VAL A 69 -0.95 4.86 6.10
N HIS A 70 -1.04 3.61 6.51
CA HIS A 70 -0.87 3.20 7.91
C HIS A 70 0.30 2.22 8.03
N ALA A 71 1.14 2.41 9.05
CA ALA A 71 2.14 1.44 9.48
C ALA A 71 1.75 0.87 10.84
N ILE A 72 1.70 -0.45 10.93
CA ILE A 72 1.15 -1.19 12.05
C ILE A 72 2.15 -2.25 12.49
N ASN A 73 2.41 -2.36 13.78
CA ASN A 73 3.19 -3.46 14.33
C ASN A 73 2.41 -4.78 14.19
N VAL A 74 2.91 -5.75 13.43
CA VAL A 74 2.18 -7.00 13.12
C VAL A 74 1.92 -7.88 14.34
N ARG A 75 2.74 -7.79 15.39
CA ARG A 75 2.55 -8.60 16.61
C ARG A 75 1.47 -8.07 17.51
N THR A 76 1.30 -6.73 17.54
CA THR A 76 0.45 -6.08 18.54
C THR A 76 -0.79 -5.44 17.95
N GLY A 77 -0.86 -5.27 16.62
CA GLY A 77 -1.90 -4.50 15.94
C GLY A 77 -1.85 -2.99 16.23
N LYS A 78 -0.81 -2.50 16.91
CA LYS A 78 -0.70 -1.08 17.27
C LYS A 78 -0.16 -0.26 16.11
N GLN A 79 -0.78 0.90 15.87
CA GLN A 79 -0.28 1.89 14.92
C GLN A 79 1.12 2.38 15.35
N LEU A 80 2.02 2.44 14.39
CA LEU A 80 3.33 3.08 14.53
C LEU A 80 3.27 4.52 14.02
N TRP A 81 2.73 4.70 12.83
CA TRP A 81 2.47 6.02 12.23
C TRP A 81 1.33 5.94 11.20
N THR A 82 0.80 7.09 10.85
CA THR A 82 -0.16 7.30 9.75
C THR A 82 0.26 8.51 8.96
N PHE A 83 0.11 8.44 7.63
CA PHE A 83 0.33 9.55 6.71
C PHE A 83 -0.92 9.76 5.87
N ASP A 84 -1.51 10.98 5.95
CA ASP A 84 -2.60 11.42 5.08
C ASP A 84 -2.03 12.37 4.01
N PRO A 85 -2.06 12.00 2.70
CA PRO A 85 -1.61 12.87 1.63
C PRO A 85 -2.51 14.08 1.40
N GLN A 86 -3.62 14.20 2.12
CA GLN A 86 -4.60 15.29 2.03
C GLN A 86 -5.12 15.51 0.60
N VAL A 87 -5.48 14.42 -0.06
CA VAL A 87 -6.06 14.46 -1.41
C VAL A 87 -7.30 15.36 -1.40
N PRO A 88 -7.37 16.39 -2.28
CA PRO A 88 -8.53 17.25 -2.39
C PRO A 88 -9.81 16.44 -2.66
N ARG A 89 -10.87 16.68 -1.88
CA ARG A 89 -12.13 15.92 -2.01
C ARG A 89 -12.80 16.10 -3.38
N SER A 90 -12.53 17.22 -4.05
CA SER A 90 -12.95 17.48 -5.44
C SER A 90 -12.34 16.50 -6.45
N ALA A 91 -11.22 15.84 -6.13
CA ALA A 91 -10.62 14.82 -6.99
C ALA A 91 -11.45 13.53 -7.05
N GLY A 92 -12.34 13.28 -6.08
CA GLY A 92 -13.08 12.03 -5.97
C GLY A 92 -13.97 11.66 -7.16
N GLY A 93 -14.38 12.65 -7.95
CA GLY A 93 -15.15 12.42 -9.17
C GLY A 93 -14.32 12.06 -10.42
N LYS A 94 -12.99 12.03 -10.32
CA LYS A 94 -12.10 11.77 -11.46
C LYS A 94 -11.82 10.28 -11.72
N GLY A 95 -12.19 9.41 -10.81
CA GLY A 95 -11.97 7.97 -10.93
C GLY A 95 -13.28 7.20 -11.04
N CYS A 96 -13.26 6.06 -11.74
CA CYS A 96 -14.45 5.23 -11.97
C CYS A 96 -14.97 4.52 -10.71
N CYS A 97 -14.08 4.19 -9.77
CA CYS A 97 -14.30 3.09 -8.82
C CYS A 97 -14.06 3.54 -7.38
N ASP A 98 -14.50 4.75 -7.03
CA ASP A 98 -14.26 5.40 -5.75
C ASP A 98 -12.76 5.77 -5.54
N VAL A 99 -12.46 6.35 -4.40
CA VAL A 99 -11.12 6.84 -4.01
C VAL A 99 -10.28 5.73 -3.36
N VAL A 100 -10.32 4.56 -3.98
CA VAL A 100 -9.58 3.38 -3.51
C VAL A 100 -8.08 3.52 -3.71
N ASN A 101 -7.31 2.77 -2.93
CA ASN A 101 -5.87 2.62 -3.11
C ASN A 101 -5.48 1.17 -2.89
N ARG A 102 -4.70 0.59 -3.80
CA ARG A 102 -4.37 -0.85 -3.78
C ARG A 102 -3.07 -1.19 -3.07
N GLY A 103 -2.44 -0.20 -2.44
CA GLY A 103 -1.28 -0.42 -1.58
C GLY A 103 -0.06 0.42 -1.93
N VAL A 104 1.04 0.05 -1.31
CA VAL A 104 2.32 0.73 -1.37
C VAL A 104 3.40 -0.17 -1.98
N ALA A 105 4.58 0.40 -2.26
CA ALA A 105 5.82 -0.35 -2.42
C ALA A 105 6.77 0.02 -1.30
N VAL A 106 7.57 -0.95 -0.83
CA VAL A 106 8.60 -0.74 0.20
C VAL A 106 9.96 -1.09 -0.39
N TYR A 107 10.90 -0.16 -0.34
CA TYR A 107 12.24 -0.37 -0.89
C TYR A 107 13.26 0.55 -0.21
N GLU A 108 14.38 -0.04 0.24
CA GLU A 108 15.51 0.69 0.86
C GLU A 108 15.09 1.73 1.91
N GLY A 109 14.29 1.27 2.89
CA GLY A 109 13.85 2.12 4.01
C GLY A 109 12.82 3.18 3.64
N LYS A 110 12.21 3.08 2.46
CA LYS A 110 11.18 4.01 1.98
C LYS A 110 9.88 3.29 1.66
N VAL A 111 8.78 3.97 1.88
CA VAL A 111 7.44 3.58 1.45
C VAL A 111 7.01 4.51 0.33
N PHE A 112 6.65 3.95 -0.81
CA PHE A 112 6.15 4.69 -1.97
C PHE A 112 4.66 4.48 -2.11
N VAL A 113 3.90 5.58 -2.20
CA VAL A 113 2.45 5.57 -2.42
C VAL A 113 2.09 6.47 -3.59
N GLY A 114 1.22 5.96 -4.47
CA GLY A 114 0.55 6.79 -5.47
C GLY A 114 -0.71 7.39 -4.84
N ALA A 115 -0.77 8.71 -4.74
CA ALA A 115 -1.95 9.39 -4.25
C ALA A 115 -3.00 9.53 -5.36
N PHE A 116 -4.28 9.49 -4.97
CA PHE A 116 -5.40 9.49 -5.92
C PHE A 116 -5.42 10.71 -6.84
N ASP A 117 -4.83 11.84 -6.42
CA ASP A 117 -4.72 13.06 -7.20
C ASP A 117 -3.53 13.10 -8.17
N GLY A 118 -2.84 11.99 -8.37
CA GLY A 118 -1.77 11.84 -9.35
C GLY A 118 -0.36 12.10 -8.80
N ARG A 119 -0.18 12.32 -7.50
CA ARG A 119 1.15 12.46 -6.88
C ARG A 119 1.76 11.10 -6.54
N LEU A 120 3.05 10.95 -6.80
CA LEU A 120 3.88 9.90 -6.22
C LEU A 120 4.60 10.45 -5.00
N ILE A 121 4.48 9.80 -3.86
CA ILE A 121 5.00 10.27 -2.57
C ILE A 121 5.93 9.20 -2.01
N ALA A 122 7.10 9.62 -1.52
CA ALA A 122 8.01 8.78 -0.77
C ALA A 122 8.02 9.19 0.70
N LEU A 123 7.86 8.21 1.56
CA LEU A 123 7.88 8.35 3.02
C LEU A 123 9.07 7.58 3.59
N ASP A 124 9.60 8.05 4.70
CA ASP A 124 10.50 7.25 5.53
C ASP A 124 9.74 6.09 6.16
N ALA A 125 10.21 4.87 5.98
CA ALA A 125 9.50 3.67 6.41
C ALA A 125 9.39 3.55 7.94
N ALA A 126 10.33 4.11 8.69
CA ALA A 126 10.34 4.01 10.14
C ALA A 126 9.42 5.05 10.81
N SER A 127 9.38 6.27 10.27
CA SER A 127 8.70 7.41 10.90
C SER A 127 7.43 7.87 10.17
N GLY A 128 7.23 7.50 8.90
CA GLY A 128 6.16 8.02 8.06
C GLY A 128 6.39 9.46 7.59
N ALA A 129 7.53 10.05 7.86
CA ALA A 129 7.85 11.41 7.42
C ALA A 129 7.94 11.46 5.89
N LYS A 130 7.31 12.48 5.29
CA LYS A 130 7.40 12.69 3.85
C LYS A 130 8.84 13.10 3.47
N LEU A 131 9.47 12.33 2.60
CA LEU A 131 10.80 12.59 2.07
C LEU A 131 10.73 13.48 0.83
N TRP A 132 9.83 13.17 -0.07
CA TRP A 132 9.56 13.94 -1.28
C TRP A 132 8.19 13.57 -1.88
N GLU A 133 7.71 14.40 -2.79
CA GLU A 133 6.56 14.12 -3.65
C GLU A 133 6.75 14.72 -5.02
N GLU A 134 6.15 14.08 -6.03
CA GLU A 134 6.16 14.51 -7.44
C GLU A 134 4.76 14.38 -8.03
N ASP A 135 4.32 15.40 -8.75
CA ASP A 135 3.13 15.30 -9.60
C ASP A 135 3.49 14.53 -10.88
N THR A 136 2.91 13.36 -11.05
CA THR A 136 3.22 12.47 -12.16
C THR A 136 2.26 12.61 -13.34
N ARG A 137 1.32 13.53 -13.27
CA ARG A 137 0.39 13.84 -14.36
C ARG A 137 1.10 14.58 -15.48
N LEU A 138 0.64 14.37 -16.72
CA LEU A 138 1.20 15.07 -17.90
C LEU A 138 0.94 16.58 -17.89
N SER A 139 -0.15 16.99 -17.23
CA SER A 139 -0.48 18.41 -17.01
C SER A 139 -1.30 18.55 -15.72
N PRO A 140 -1.34 19.76 -15.11
CA PRO A 140 -2.16 20.00 -13.91
C PRO A 140 -3.66 19.74 -14.12
N ASP A 141 -4.15 19.93 -15.34
CA ASP A 141 -5.56 19.73 -15.71
C ASP A 141 -5.88 18.28 -16.08
N SER A 142 -4.89 17.40 -16.11
CA SER A 142 -5.09 15.98 -16.42
C SER A 142 -6.09 15.36 -15.43
N PRO A 143 -7.11 14.63 -15.89
CA PRO A 143 -8.03 13.90 -15.02
C PRO A 143 -7.39 12.63 -14.43
N ALA A 144 -6.18 12.28 -14.84
CA ALA A 144 -5.50 11.06 -14.42
C ALA A 144 -5.41 10.93 -12.90
N THR A 145 -5.70 9.72 -12.42
CA THR A 145 -5.65 9.34 -11.00
C THR A 145 -4.70 8.17 -10.80
N ILE A 146 -4.28 7.93 -9.57
CA ILE A 146 -3.52 6.73 -9.20
C ILE A 146 -4.31 5.97 -8.16
N THR A 147 -4.68 4.73 -8.48
CA THR A 147 -5.31 3.78 -7.56
C THR A 147 -4.48 2.50 -7.39
N GLY A 148 -3.56 2.26 -8.31
CA GLY A 148 -2.68 1.08 -8.31
C GLY A 148 -1.52 1.22 -7.33
N ALA A 149 -1.08 0.08 -6.76
CA ALA A 149 0.14 0.03 -5.96
C ALA A 149 1.37 0.22 -6.86
N PRO A 150 2.34 1.07 -6.48
CA PRO A 150 3.61 1.19 -7.19
C PRO A 150 4.39 -0.14 -7.20
N ARG A 151 5.31 -0.27 -8.15
CA ARG A 151 6.32 -1.34 -8.19
C ARG A 151 7.71 -0.70 -8.16
N VAL A 152 8.67 -1.39 -7.54
CA VAL A 152 10.06 -0.94 -7.59
C VAL A 152 10.90 -2.00 -8.32
N TYR A 153 11.66 -1.58 -9.32
CA TYR A 153 12.58 -2.45 -10.04
C TYR A 153 13.87 -1.70 -10.38
N LYS A 154 15.01 -2.25 -9.99
CA LYS A 154 16.35 -1.67 -10.22
C LYS A 154 16.42 -0.18 -9.83
N GLY A 155 15.95 0.17 -8.63
CA GLY A 155 15.97 1.54 -8.11
C GLY A 155 14.98 2.52 -8.75
N LYS A 156 14.08 2.04 -9.60
CA LYS A 156 13.04 2.84 -10.25
C LYS A 156 11.68 2.50 -9.70
N VAL A 157 10.87 3.51 -9.40
CA VAL A 157 9.46 3.35 -9.05
C VAL A 157 8.63 3.40 -10.33
N ILE A 158 7.80 2.39 -10.52
CA ILE A 158 6.92 2.22 -11.68
C ILE A 158 5.48 2.30 -11.18
N LEU A 159 4.68 3.12 -11.80
CA LEU A 159 3.26 3.24 -11.50
C LEU A 159 2.45 3.48 -12.78
N GLY A 160 1.15 3.20 -12.73
CA GLY A 160 0.21 3.49 -13.80
C GLY A 160 -0.85 4.49 -13.35
N HIS A 161 -1.41 5.20 -14.31
CA HIS A 161 -2.54 6.09 -14.11
C HIS A 161 -3.82 5.45 -14.66
N GLY A 162 -4.96 5.83 -14.08
CA GLY A 162 -6.30 5.55 -14.58
C GLY A 162 -7.12 6.83 -14.64
N GLY A 163 -8.36 6.75 -15.15
CA GLY A 163 -9.31 7.87 -15.18
C GLY A 163 -9.09 8.89 -16.31
N ALA A 164 -8.00 8.77 -17.07
CA ALA A 164 -7.71 9.71 -18.16
C ALA A 164 -8.49 9.45 -19.46
N GLU A 165 -9.20 8.35 -19.50
CA GLU A 165 -10.03 7.90 -20.63
C GLU A 165 -11.50 8.34 -20.55
N LEU A 166 -11.89 9.09 -19.50
CA LEU A 166 -13.25 9.57 -19.26
C LEU A 166 -13.40 11.05 -19.61
#